data_4e45ed83408fc868a2c7b62be6082efb
#
_entry.id   4e45ed83408fc868a2c7b62be6082efb
#
_cell.length_a   1.000
_cell.length_b   1.000
_cell.length_c   1.000
_cell.angle_alpha   90.00
_cell.angle_beta   90.00
_cell.angle_gamma   90.00
#
_symmetry.space_group_name_H-M   'P 1'
#
loop_
_entity.id
_entity.type
_entity.pdbx_description
1 polymer ?
#
loop_
_entity_poly.entity_id
_entity_poly.type
_entity_poly.pdbx_seq_one_letter_code
_entity_poly.pdbx_strand_id
1 'polypeptide(L)'
;IGIDGRLVYQPAGGEKETTEAAMPTHTEAIKMVLDALVNPKTGVLKSLDEVEAIGHRVLHGGAKISDSCIIDDEVISVIEECCDLGPLHNPANLMGIRACMELMPGKPNVAVFDTAFHQTMPEKAYMYAIPYKYYDKYKVRKYGFHGTSHRFVSKETIKFLGLDPDNSKVIVAHLGNGSSISAVVNGKCVDTSMGLTPLEGLVMGT
;
A
#
# COMPACT_ATOMS: atom_id res chain seq x y z
N ILE A 1 11.97 14.14 -2.92
CA ILE A 1 11.49 14.52 -4.25
C ILE A 1 11.25 16.03 -4.20
N GLY A 2 11.52 16.73 -5.29
CA GLY A 2 11.45 18.18 -5.40
C GLY A 2 12.73 18.75 -6.02
N ILE A 3 12.86 20.08 -6.04
CA ILE A 3 14.06 20.74 -6.59
C ILE A 3 15.30 20.56 -5.71
N ASP A 4 15.09 20.30 -4.42
CA ASP A 4 16.08 20.01 -3.37
C ASP A 4 16.02 18.54 -2.93
N GLY A 5 15.72 17.64 -3.86
CA GLY A 5 15.59 16.22 -3.62
C GLY A 5 16.90 15.62 -3.09
N ARG A 6 16.77 14.62 -2.20
CA ARG A 6 17.89 13.93 -1.58
C ARG A 6 17.68 12.42 -1.60
N LEU A 7 18.62 11.70 -2.20
CA LEU A 7 18.72 10.25 -2.11
C LEU A 7 19.74 9.89 -1.02
N VAL A 8 19.34 9.00 -0.12
CA VAL A 8 20.24 8.41 0.87
C VAL A 8 20.29 6.92 0.60
N TYR A 9 21.46 6.40 0.29
CA TYR A 9 21.70 5.00 0.01
C TYR A 9 22.74 4.43 0.98
N GLN A 10 22.49 3.24 1.51
CA GLN A 10 23.42 2.52 2.38
C GLN A 10 23.35 1.03 2.03
N PRO A 11 24.36 0.47 1.36
CA PRO A 11 24.44 -0.97 1.15
C PRO A 11 24.69 -1.70 2.48
N ALA A 12 24.29 -2.97 2.56
CA ALA A 12 24.50 -3.77 3.76
C ALA A 12 25.99 -3.84 4.12
N GLY A 13 26.32 -3.42 5.35
CA GLY A 13 27.70 -3.36 5.84
C GLY A 13 28.57 -2.23 5.25
N GLY A 14 28.00 -1.37 4.41
CA GLY A 14 28.66 -0.22 3.81
C GLY A 14 28.37 1.10 4.51
N GLU A 15 29.04 2.14 4.03
CA GLU A 15 28.83 3.51 4.49
C GLU A 15 27.58 4.12 3.85
N LYS A 16 27.04 5.14 4.52
CA LYS A 16 25.90 5.89 4.07
C LYS A 16 26.33 6.95 3.06
N GLU A 17 25.81 6.87 1.85
CA GLU A 17 26.02 7.84 0.79
C GLU A 17 24.79 8.75 0.65
N THR A 18 25.01 10.05 0.50
CA THR A 18 23.94 11.03 0.28
C THR A 18 24.20 11.75 -1.03
N THR A 19 23.19 11.75 -1.91
CA THR A 19 23.24 12.46 -3.19
C THR A 19 22.12 13.49 -3.21
N GLU A 20 22.45 14.75 -3.39
CA GLU A 20 21.50 15.84 -3.59
C GLU A 20 21.33 16.07 -5.09
N ALA A 21 20.11 16.06 -5.56
CA ALA A 21 19.77 16.30 -6.96
C ALA A 21 18.31 16.74 -7.11
N ALA A 22 18.01 17.50 -8.15
CA ALA A 22 16.63 17.79 -8.50
C ALA A 22 15.91 16.51 -8.92
N MET A 23 14.80 16.21 -8.28
CA MET A 23 13.91 15.09 -8.57
C MET A 23 12.49 15.65 -8.70
N PRO A 24 12.19 16.37 -9.78
CA PRO A 24 10.90 17.07 -9.93
C PRO A 24 9.71 16.10 -9.94
N THR A 25 9.91 14.88 -10.40
CA THR A 25 8.87 13.84 -10.42
C THR A 25 9.34 12.52 -9.78
N HIS A 26 8.43 11.57 -9.68
CA HIS A 26 8.74 10.21 -9.21
C HIS A 26 9.64 9.46 -10.18
N THR A 27 9.59 9.76 -11.48
CA THR A 27 10.43 9.09 -12.49
C THR A 27 11.91 9.35 -12.23
N GLU A 28 12.33 10.60 -12.02
CA GLU A 28 13.72 10.92 -11.70
C GLU A 28 14.15 10.31 -10.37
N ALA A 29 13.28 10.34 -9.35
CA ALA A 29 13.58 9.76 -8.06
C ALA A 29 13.78 8.24 -8.15
N ILE A 30 12.89 7.53 -8.84
CA ILE A 30 12.99 6.08 -9.03
C ILE A 30 14.23 5.75 -9.88
N LYS A 31 14.50 6.52 -10.94
CA LYS A 31 15.69 6.33 -11.75
C LYS A 31 16.97 6.42 -10.91
N MET A 32 17.08 7.41 -10.03
CA MET A 32 18.24 7.52 -9.14
C MET A 32 18.38 6.34 -8.17
N VAL A 33 17.27 5.81 -7.68
CA VAL A 33 17.26 4.58 -6.86
C VAL A 33 17.78 3.40 -7.67
N LEU A 34 17.28 3.20 -8.89
CA LEU A 34 17.70 2.11 -9.77
C LEU A 34 19.18 2.23 -10.13
N ASP A 35 19.66 3.44 -10.46
CA ASP A 35 21.07 3.70 -10.76
C ASP A 35 21.97 3.38 -9.53
N ALA A 36 21.51 3.67 -8.32
CA ALA A 36 22.23 3.31 -7.09
C ALA A 36 22.30 1.79 -6.87
N LEU A 37 21.21 1.07 -7.17
CA LEU A 37 21.14 -0.38 -7.00
C LEU A 37 22.09 -1.14 -7.95
N VAL A 38 22.36 -0.61 -9.15
CA VAL A 38 23.27 -1.20 -10.14
C VAL A 38 24.64 -0.51 -10.19
N ASN A 39 24.95 0.37 -9.25
CA ASN A 39 26.24 1.06 -9.21
C ASN A 39 27.39 0.05 -9.12
N PRO A 40 28.42 0.11 -9.99
CA PRO A 40 29.50 -0.88 -10.02
C PRO A 40 30.31 -1.01 -8.72
N LYS A 41 30.29 0.02 -7.86
CA LYS A 41 31.07 0.04 -6.61
C LYS A 41 30.22 -0.29 -5.37
N THR A 42 29.00 0.19 -5.32
CA THR A 42 28.14 0.16 -4.11
C THR A 42 26.81 -0.51 -4.36
N GLY A 43 26.47 -0.81 -5.61
CA GLY A 43 25.21 -1.46 -5.97
C GLY A 43 25.14 -2.92 -5.51
N VAL A 44 23.93 -3.39 -5.30
CA VAL A 44 23.62 -4.76 -4.86
C VAL A 44 23.17 -5.66 -6.00
N LEU A 45 22.93 -5.08 -7.18
CA LEU A 45 22.56 -5.77 -8.41
C LEU A 45 23.63 -5.56 -9.48
N LYS A 46 23.86 -6.54 -10.33
CA LYS A 46 24.74 -6.42 -11.50
C LYS A 46 24.03 -5.73 -12.66
N SER A 47 22.73 -5.95 -12.78
CA SER A 47 21.85 -5.42 -13.83
C SER A 47 20.41 -5.37 -13.34
N LEU A 48 19.60 -4.48 -13.89
CA LEU A 48 18.14 -4.46 -13.66
C LEU A 48 17.42 -5.72 -14.19
N ASP A 49 18.10 -6.54 -15.00
CA ASP A 49 17.55 -7.83 -15.44
C ASP A 49 17.35 -8.82 -14.28
N GLU A 50 18.12 -8.66 -13.21
CA GLU A 50 17.95 -9.48 -11.99
C GLU A 50 16.66 -9.17 -11.23
N VAL A 51 15.99 -8.04 -11.51
CA VAL A 51 14.69 -7.72 -10.94
C VAL A 51 13.62 -8.55 -11.64
N GLU A 52 12.97 -9.45 -10.92
CA GLU A 52 11.95 -10.34 -11.48
C GLU A 52 10.55 -9.72 -11.49
N ALA A 53 10.24 -8.89 -10.50
CA ALA A 53 8.93 -8.23 -10.36
C ALA A 53 9.04 -6.96 -9.52
N ILE A 54 8.03 -6.09 -9.60
CA ILE A 54 7.94 -4.82 -8.87
C ILE A 54 6.65 -4.81 -8.05
N GLY A 55 6.78 -4.66 -6.72
CA GLY A 55 5.65 -4.54 -5.81
C GLY A 55 5.32 -3.08 -5.52
N HIS A 56 4.06 -2.72 -5.62
CA HIS A 56 3.55 -1.38 -5.33
C HIS A 56 2.55 -1.43 -4.17
N ARG A 57 2.81 -0.67 -3.11
CA ARG A 57 1.76 -0.34 -2.16
C ARG A 57 0.82 0.68 -2.80
N VAL A 58 -0.46 0.37 -2.86
CA VAL A 58 -1.52 1.25 -3.34
C VAL A 58 -2.52 1.47 -2.22
N LEU A 59 -2.91 2.72 -1.98
CA LEU A 59 -3.84 2.99 -0.88
C LEU A 59 -5.19 2.35 -1.14
N HIS A 60 -5.85 2.69 -2.25
CA HIS A 60 -7.27 2.43 -2.44
C HIS A 60 -7.56 1.65 -3.72
N GLY A 61 -8.14 0.47 -3.57
CA GLY A 61 -8.63 -0.38 -4.66
C GLY A 61 -10.16 -0.41 -4.78
N GLY A 62 -10.86 0.45 -4.04
CA GLY A 62 -12.33 0.48 -4.00
C GLY A 62 -12.90 -0.82 -3.44
N ALA A 63 -14.12 -1.12 -3.86
CA ALA A 63 -14.79 -2.39 -3.58
C ALA A 63 -14.55 -3.44 -4.67
N LYS A 64 -13.86 -3.08 -5.76
CA LYS A 64 -13.61 -3.95 -6.91
C LYS A 64 -12.43 -4.89 -6.69
N ILE A 65 -11.42 -4.47 -5.92
CA ILE A 65 -10.19 -5.24 -5.72
C ILE A 65 -10.09 -5.70 -4.27
N SER A 66 -10.11 -7.01 -4.07
CA SER A 66 -10.11 -7.66 -2.75
C SER A 66 -8.83 -8.43 -2.40
N ASP A 67 -7.84 -8.43 -3.29
CA ASP A 67 -6.53 -9.06 -3.06
C ASP A 67 -5.46 -8.34 -3.89
N SER A 68 -4.20 -8.76 -3.74
CA SER A 68 -3.10 -8.31 -4.59
C SER A 68 -3.30 -8.83 -6.02
N CYS A 69 -2.94 -8.01 -7.01
CA CYS A 69 -3.10 -8.39 -8.42
C CYS A 69 -1.97 -7.83 -9.29
N ILE A 70 -1.75 -8.47 -10.45
CA ILE A 70 -0.88 -7.91 -11.50
C ILE A 70 -1.55 -6.65 -12.04
N ILE A 71 -0.75 -5.61 -12.24
CA ILE A 71 -1.21 -4.32 -12.75
C ILE A 71 -1.31 -4.41 -14.29
N ASP A 72 -2.52 -4.25 -14.77
CA ASP A 72 -2.89 -4.06 -16.16
C ASP A 72 -3.70 -2.76 -16.32
N ASP A 73 -4.21 -2.50 -17.52
CA ASP A 73 -4.99 -1.30 -17.80
C ASP A 73 -6.30 -1.23 -17.00
N GLU A 74 -6.91 -2.37 -16.68
CA GLU A 74 -8.12 -2.42 -15.85
C GLU A 74 -7.80 -2.05 -14.39
N VAL A 75 -6.72 -2.56 -13.83
CA VAL A 75 -6.26 -2.22 -12.48
C VAL A 75 -5.88 -0.74 -12.39
N ILE A 76 -5.19 -0.20 -13.40
CA ILE A 76 -4.87 1.23 -13.48
C ILE A 76 -6.16 2.06 -13.47
N SER A 77 -7.16 1.69 -14.27
CA SER A 77 -8.45 2.39 -14.32
C SER A 77 -9.16 2.37 -12.95
N VAL A 78 -9.15 1.24 -12.25
CA VAL A 78 -9.73 1.15 -10.89
C VAL A 78 -8.99 2.05 -9.90
N ILE A 79 -7.66 2.12 -9.97
CA ILE A 79 -6.88 3.01 -9.10
C ILE A 79 -7.20 4.49 -9.41
N GLU A 80 -7.38 4.84 -10.69
CA GLU A 80 -7.79 6.18 -11.13
C GLU A 80 -9.17 6.56 -10.62
N GLU A 81 -10.16 5.67 -10.75
CA GLU A 81 -11.52 5.85 -10.21
C GLU A 81 -11.51 6.11 -8.68
N CYS A 82 -10.53 5.54 -7.97
CA CYS A 82 -10.37 5.70 -6.54
C CYS A 82 -9.56 6.94 -6.12
N CYS A 83 -9.11 7.78 -7.06
CA CYS A 83 -8.37 9.00 -6.71
C CYS A 83 -9.19 9.97 -5.85
N ASP A 84 -10.48 10.09 -6.08
CA ASP A 84 -11.37 10.93 -5.26
C ASP A 84 -11.55 10.39 -3.82
N LEU A 85 -11.37 9.08 -3.62
CA LEU A 85 -11.43 8.44 -2.30
C LEU A 85 -10.07 8.49 -1.57
N GLY A 86 -8.97 8.65 -2.30
CA GLY A 86 -7.61 8.72 -1.77
C GLY A 86 -6.76 9.80 -2.43
N PRO A 87 -7.18 11.09 -2.41
CA PRO A 87 -6.57 12.16 -3.23
C PRO A 87 -5.11 12.45 -2.87
N LEU A 88 -4.68 12.15 -1.65
CA LEU A 88 -3.29 12.35 -1.21
C LEU A 88 -2.36 11.20 -1.58
N HIS A 89 -2.90 10.03 -1.97
CA HIS A 89 -2.09 8.82 -2.16
C HIS A 89 -2.24 8.21 -3.56
N ASN A 90 -3.47 7.95 -4.03
CA ASN A 90 -3.68 7.23 -5.30
C ASN A 90 -3.03 7.93 -6.50
N PRO A 91 -3.11 9.26 -6.68
CA PRO A 91 -2.39 9.93 -7.77
C PRO A 91 -0.87 9.71 -7.71
N ALA A 92 -0.28 9.77 -6.51
CA ALA A 92 1.15 9.52 -6.32
C ALA A 92 1.51 8.04 -6.56
N ASN A 93 0.64 7.11 -6.15
CA ASN A 93 0.81 5.68 -6.44
C ASN A 93 0.82 5.42 -7.95
N LEU A 94 -0.11 6.02 -8.71
CA LEU A 94 -0.14 5.91 -10.17
C LEU A 94 1.12 6.47 -10.84
N MET A 95 1.63 7.62 -10.36
CA MET A 95 2.89 8.15 -10.86
C MET A 95 4.05 7.19 -10.65
N GLY A 96 4.14 6.58 -9.46
CA GLY A 96 5.16 5.57 -9.15
C GLY A 96 5.04 4.31 -10.01
N ILE A 97 3.83 3.80 -10.21
CA ILE A 97 3.56 2.64 -11.09
C ILE A 97 4.00 2.92 -12.52
N ARG A 98 3.56 4.04 -13.10
CA ARG A 98 3.90 4.44 -14.47
C ARG A 98 5.40 4.63 -14.66
N ALA A 99 6.07 5.26 -13.69
CA ALA A 99 7.52 5.42 -13.71
C ALA A 99 8.26 4.08 -13.71
N CYS A 100 7.82 3.12 -12.91
CA CYS A 100 8.42 1.78 -12.90
C CYS A 100 8.17 1.02 -14.21
N MET A 101 6.97 1.12 -14.78
CA MET A 101 6.65 0.52 -16.09
C MET A 101 7.49 1.11 -17.22
N GLU A 102 7.76 2.42 -17.19
CA GLU A 102 8.61 3.12 -18.15
C GLU A 102 10.08 2.72 -18.02
N LEU A 103 10.60 2.70 -16.78
CA LEU A 103 12.02 2.46 -16.51
C LEU A 103 12.42 0.98 -16.58
N MET A 104 11.46 0.08 -16.37
CA MET A 104 11.67 -1.37 -16.40
C MET A 104 10.59 -2.04 -17.26
N PRO A 105 10.58 -1.81 -18.58
CA PRO A 105 9.53 -2.35 -19.44
C PRO A 105 9.52 -3.89 -19.44
N GLY A 106 8.33 -4.46 -19.48
CA GLY A 106 8.13 -5.92 -19.50
C GLY A 106 8.28 -6.62 -18.15
N LYS A 107 8.67 -5.93 -17.07
CA LYS A 107 8.68 -6.51 -15.73
C LYS A 107 7.25 -6.55 -15.17
N PRO A 108 6.82 -7.65 -14.54
CA PRO A 108 5.54 -7.71 -13.86
C PRO A 108 5.47 -6.67 -12.73
N ASN A 109 4.40 -5.89 -12.72
CA ASN A 109 4.08 -4.95 -11.66
C ASN A 109 2.89 -5.49 -10.85
N VAL A 110 2.99 -5.53 -9.54
CA VAL A 110 1.97 -6.08 -8.63
C VAL A 110 1.47 -4.98 -7.69
N ALA A 111 0.17 -4.75 -7.66
CA ALA A 111 -0.46 -3.86 -6.70
C ALA A 111 -0.88 -4.63 -5.44
N VAL A 112 -0.55 -4.04 -4.28
CA VAL A 112 -0.97 -4.51 -2.96
C VAL A 112 -1.74 -3.38 -2.29
N PHE A 113 -3.04 -3.59 -2.07
CA PHE A 113 -3.96 -2.53 -1.64
C PHE A 113 -4.15 -2.51 -0.13
N ASP A 114 -4.10 -1.32 0.45
CA ASP A 114 -4.38 -1.12 1.88
C ASP A 114 -5.80 -1.54 2.25
N THR A 115 -6.74 -1.38 1.33
CA THR A 115 -8.17 -1.71 1.54
C THR A 115 -8.50 -3.18 1.36
N ALA A 116 -7.64 -3.99 0.71
CA ALA A 116 -7.98 -5.35 0.29
C ALA A 116 -8.27 -6.28 1.48
N PHE A 117 -7.45 -6.26 2.52
CA PHE A 117 -7.65 -7.11 3.71
C PHE A 117 -9.00 -6.86 4.40
N HIS A 118 -9.51 -5.65 4.32
CA HIS A 118 -10.75 -5.23 4.96
C HIS A 118 -12.00 -5.56 4.13
N GLN A 119 -11.87 -6.08 2.91
CA GLN A 119 -13.01 -6.47 2.08
C GLN A 119 -13.80 -7.66 2.63
N THR A 120 -13.27 -8.37 3.63
CA THR A 120 -13.97 -9.44 4.34
C THR A 120 -14.92 -8.95 5.43
N MET A 121 -14.97 -7.64 5.70
CA MET A 121 -15.92 -7.07 6.67
C MET A 121 -17.37 -7.36 6.25
N PRO A 122 -18.25 -7.77 7.18
CA PRO A 122 -19.67 -7.93 6.89
C PRO A 122 -20.36 -6.57 6.68
N GLU A 123 -21.47 -6.57 5.94
CA GLU A 123 -22.20 -5.35 5.57
C GLU A 123 -22.51 -4.45 6.75
N LYS A 124 -22.95 -5.03 7.87
CA LYS A 124 -23.23 -4.32 9.12
C LYS A 124 -22.03 -3.57 9.72
N ALA A 125 -20.81 -3.94 9.34
CA ALA A 125 -19.58 -3.31 9.81
C ALA A 125 -19.09 -2.22 8.84
N TYR A 126 -19.29 -2.39 7.54
CA TYR A 126 -18.81 -1.41 6.56
C TYR A 126 -19.85 -0.36 6.15
N MET A 127 -21.15 -0.60 6.36
CA MET A 127 -22.20 0.37 5.99
C MET A 127 -22.35 1.45 7.05
N TYR A 128 -22.40 2.72 6.61
CA TYR A 128 -22.75 3.84 7.46
C TYR A 128 -24.28 3.96 7.60
N ALA A 129 -24.73 4.43 8.76
CA ALA A 129 -26.14 4.69 9.04
C ALA A 129 -26.63 6.01 8.38
N ILE A 130 -26.49 6.09 7.07
CA ILE A 130 -26.92 7.21 6.20
C ILE A 130 -27.76 6.66 5.05
N PRO A 131 -28.50 7.49 4.29
CA PRO A 131 -29.32 7.01 3.18
C PRO A 131 -28.51 6.16 2.18
N TYR A 132 -29.01 4.97 1.87
CA TYR A 132 -28.35 3.95 1.02
C TYR A 132 -27.89 4.47 -0.35
N LYS A 133 -28.58 5.49 -0.88
CA LYS A 133 -28.20 6.16 -2.14
C LYS A 133 -26.76 6.66 -2.18
N TYR A 134 -26.16 6.97 -1.04
CA TYR A 134 -24.76 7.41 -0.97
C TYR A 134 -23.78 6.24 -1.17
N TYR A 135 -24.12 5.08 -0.62
CA TYR A 135 -23.37 3.87 -0.93
C TYR A 135 -23.54 3.47 -2.39
N ASP A 136 -24.77 3.45 -2.88
CA ASP A 136 -25.05 3.02 -4.25
C ASP A 136 -24.36 3.91 -5.29
N LYS A 137 -24.50 5.23 -5.16
CA LYS A 137 -24.00 6.20 -6.14
C LYS A 137 -22.52 6.52 -5.97
N TYR A 138 -22.05 6.72 -4.73
CA TYR A 138 -20.72 7.25 -4.45
C TYR A 138 -19.82 6.24 -3.76
N LYS A 139 -20.28 5.03 -3.54
CA LYS A 139 -19.57 3.95 -2.83
C LYS A 139 -19.11 4.36 -1.43
N VAL A 140 -19.90 5.22 -0.75
CA VAL A 140 -19.62 5.66 0.62
C VAL A 140 -19.84 4.50 1.58
N ARG A 141 -18.74 3.96 2.10
CA ARG A 141 -18.67 2.88 3.08
C ARG A 141 -17.38 2.97 3.87
N LYS A 142 -17.27 2.22 4.97
CA LYS A 142 -15.99 1.98 5.63
C LYS A 142 -15.15 1.05 4.74
N TYR A 143 -13.95 1.47 4.35
CA TYR A 143 -12.98 0.66 3.62
C TYR A 143 -11.90 0.10 4.54
N GLY A 144 -11.38 0.92 5.45
CA GLY A 144 -10.22 0.59 6.26
C GLY A 144 -8.92 0.63 5.46
N PHE A 145 -7.81 0.86 6.16
CA PHE A 145 -6.50 1.02 5.56
C PHE A 145 -5.44 0.31 6.40
N HIS A 146 -4.16 0.37 6.01
CA HIS A 146 -3.07 -0.39 6.58
C HIS A 146 -3.28 -1.91 6.49
N GLY A 147 -4.12 -2.37 5.55
CA GLY A 147 -4.55 -3.76 5.44
C GLY A 147 -3.40 -4.75 5.30
N THR A 148 -2.34 -4.39 4.57
CA THR A 148 -1.13 -5.22 4.46
C THR A 148 -0.49 -5.47 5.81
N SER A 149 -0.37 -4.44 6.66
CA SER A 149 0.15 -4.57 8.02
C SER A 149 -0.77 -5.41 8.90
N HIS A 150 -2.07 -5.15 8.88
CA HIS A 150 -3.05 -5.91 9.66
C HIS A 150 -3.07 -7.39 9.28
N ARG A 151 -3.03 -7.70 7.98
CA ARG A 151 -2.93 -9.08 7.47
C ARG A 151 -1.65 -9.76 7.92
N PHE A 152 -0.51 -9.11 7.78
CA PHE A 152 0.79 -9.67 8.16
C PHE A 152 0.87 -9.92 9.66
N VAL A 153 0.60 -8.89 10.48
CA VAL A 153 0.73 -8.98 11.93
C VAL A 153 -0.25 -10.01 12.51
N SER A 154 -1.51 -10.04 12.05
CA SER A 154 -2.47 -11.05 12.53
C SER A 154 -2.02 -12.47 12.20
N LYS A 155 -1.53 -12.71 10.99
CA LYS A 155 -1.01 -14.01 10.55
C LYS A 155 0.20 -14.44 11.38
N GLU A 156 1.16 -13.54 11.57
CA GLU A 156 2.36 -13.85 12.39
C GLU A 156 2.01 -14.06 13.87
N THR A 157 1.05 -13.33 14.43
CA THR A 157 0.56 -13.54 15.79
C THR A 157 -0.05 -14.94 15.97
N ILE A 158 -0.92 -15.35 15.06
CA ILE A 158 -1.54 -16.67 15.07
C ILE A 158 -0.46 -17.76 15.02
N LYS A 159 0.48 -17.63 14.09
CA LYS A 159 1.59 -18.56 13.92
C LYS A 159 2.51 -18.61 15.16
N PHE A 160 2.92 -17.45 15.67
CA PHE A 160 3.86 -17.33 16.79
C PHE A 160 3.31 -17.95 18.07
N LEU A 161 2.00 -17.78 18.34
CA LEU A 161 1.32 -18.31 19.51
C LEU A 161 0.79 -19.74 19.32
N GLY A 162 0.93 -20.33 18.13
CA GLY A 162 0.38 -21.64 17.81
C GLY A 162 -1.15 -21.71 17.90
N LEU A 163 -1.84 -20.59 17.63
CA LEU A 163 -3.30 -20.54 17.64
C LEU A 163 -3.85 -21.30 16.44
N ASP A 164 -5.07 -21.86 16.60
CA ASP A 164 -5.81 -22.45 15.49
C ASP A 164 -6.26 -21.33 14.51
N PRO A 165 -5.80 -21.33 13.24
CA PRO A 165 -6.18 -20.31 12.26
C PRO A 165 -7.69 -20.24 12.01
N ASP A 166 -8.39 -21.37 12.13
CA ASP A 166 -9.83 -21.48 11.88
C ASP A 166 -10.68 -21.20 13.13
N ASN A 167 -10.03 -21.01 14.31
CA ASN A 167 -10.70 -20.68 15.57
C ASN A 167 -9.88 -19.65 16.38
N SER A 168 -9.54 -18.53 15.75
CA SER A 168 -8.74 -17.48 16.36
C SER A 168 -9.47 -16.12 16.37
N LYS A 169 -9.15 -15.30 17.37
CA LYS A 169 -9.59 -13.90 17.46
C LYS A 169 -8.41 -13.05 17.85
N VAL A 170 -8.04 -12.11 17.00
CA VAL A 170 -6.85 -11.25 17.17
C VAL A 170 -7.25 -9.80 16.97
N ILE A 171 -6.74 -8.92 17.81
CA ILE A 171 -6.78 -7.47 17.59
C ILE A 171 -5.39 -7.05 17.15
N VAL A 172 -5.32 -6.31 16.06
CA VAL A 172 -4.07 -5.74 15.56
C VAL A 172 -4.11 -4.23 15.71
N ALA A 173 -3.09 -3.66 16.36
CA ALA A 173 -2.87 -2.24 16.48
C ALA A 173 -1.67 -1.85 15.60
N HIS A 174 -1.94 -1.12 14.51
CA HIS A 174 -0.93 -0.46 13.69
C HIS A 174 -0.77 0.97 14.20
N LEU A 175 0.29 1.23 14.94
CA LEU A 175 0.52 2.51 15.62
C LEU A 175 1.78 3.18 15.04
N GLY A 176 1.62 3.86 13.93
CA GLY A 176 2.62 4.68 13.28
C GLY A 176 2.20 6.15 13.26
N ASN A 177 2.70 6.93 12.31
CA ASN A 177 2.21 8.28 12.06
C ASN A 177 0.72 8.25 11.68
N GLY A 178 0.33 7.37 10.73
CA GLY A 178 -1.05 6.89 10.61
C GLY A 178 -1.29 5.76 11.62
N SER A 179 -2.46 5.71 12.25
CA SER A 179 -2.80 4.74 13.28
C SER A 179 -4.17 4.10 13.04
N SER A 180 -4.23 2.77 13.16
CA SER A 180 -5.49 2.03 13.03
C SER A 180 -5.50 0.75 13.87
N ILE A 181 -6.72 0.30 14.21
CA ILE A 181 -6.95 -0.98 14.88
C ILE A 181 -7.86 -1.83 14.00
N SER A 182 -7.62 -3.13 13.94
CA SER A 182 -8.54 -4.08 13.31
C SER A 182 -8.88 -5.25 14.22
N ALA A 183 -10.11 -5.74 14.10
CA ALA A 183 -10.56 -6.99 14.67
C ALA A 183 -10.51 -8.08 13.59
N VAL A 184 -9.80 -9.16 13.91
CA VAL A 184 -9.57 -10.27 12.97
C VAL A 184 -10.11 -11.56 13.60
N VAL A 185 -10.97 -12.25 12.87
CA VAL A 185 -11.53 -13.54 13.26
C VAL A 185 -11.18 -14.56 12.19
N ASN A 186 -10.52 -15.64 12.59
CA ASN A 186 -10.13 -16.72 11.69
C ASN A 186 -9.36 -16.20 10.46
N GLY A 187 -8.41 -15.29 10.70
CA GLY A 187 -7.60 -14.68 9.64
C GLY A 187 -8.31 -13.64 8.75
N LYS A 188 -9.58 -13.34 9.00
CA LYS A 188 -10.39 -12.38 8.23
C LYS A 188 -10.70 -11.14 9.05
N CYS A 189 -10.55 -9.96 8.45
CA CYS A 189 -10.96 -8.71 9.07
C CYS A 189 -12.49 -8.66 9.21
N VAL A 190 -12.98 -8.39 10.44
CA VAL A 190 -14.42 -8.26 10.72
C VAL A 190 -14.82 -6.82 11.06
N ASP A 191 -13.86 -6.00 11.49
CA ASP A 191 -14.05 -4.54 11.70
C ASP A 191 -12.67 -3.85 11.75
N THR A 192 -12.67 -2.54 11.50
CA THR A 192 -11.47 -1.70 11.59
C THR A 192 -11.83 -0.27 11.99
N SER A 193 -10.89 0.47 12.56
CA SER A 193 -11.10 1.82 13.08
C SER A 193 -11.13 2.90 12.01
N MET A 194 -10.35 2.79 10.93
CA MET A 194 -10.40 3.73 9.81
C MET A 194 -11.66 3.48 8.96
N GLY A 195 -12.20 4.54 8.37
CA GLY A 195 -13.50 4.53 7.70
C GLY A 195 -13.44 4.66 6.19
N LEU A 196 -14.22 5.62 5.66
CA LEU A 196 -14.20 6.01 4.24
C LEU A 196 -12.82 6.51 3.84
N THR A 197 -12.17 7.25 4.73
CA THR A 197 -10.82 7.80 4.57
C THR A 197 -9.92 7.35 5.72
N PRO A 198 -8.59 7.54 5.63
CA PRO A 198 -7.66 7.21 6.72
C PRO A 198 -7.74 8.12 7.95
N LEU A 199 -8.74 8.97 8.07
CA LEU A 199 -8.86 9.95 9.16
C LEU A 199 -9.62 9.42 10.37
N GLU A 200 -10.64 8.59 10.18
CA GLU A 200 -11.54 8.13 11.25
C GLU A 200 -10.84 7.17 12.22
N GLY A 201 -11.34 7.15 13.46
CA GLY A 201 -11.06 6.16 14.49
C GLY A 201 -10.08 6.65 15.53
N LEU A 202 -8.79 6.51 15.33
CA LEU A 202 -7.75 6.89 16.29
C LEU A 202 -7.24 8.31 16.03
N VAL A 203 -6.87 9.00 17.12
CA VAL A 203 -6.06 10.22 17.00
C VAL A 203 -4.67 9.84 16.47
N MET A 204 -4.21 10.54 15.45
CA MET A 204 -2.94 10.24 14.77
C MET A 204 -2.23 11.52 14.32
N GLY A 205 -0.95 11.40 13.99
CA GLY A 205 -0.10 12.51 13.60
C GLY A 205 -0.02 12.66 12.07
N THR A 206 -1.07 13.18 11.44
CA THR A 206 -1.07 13.47 9.99
C THR A 206 -1.32 14.93 9.73
#